data_1571a44dcf2932e5c5ea6630563a0336
#
_entry.id   1571a44dcf2932e5c5ea6630563a0336
#
_cell.length_a   1.000
_cell.length_b   1.000
_cell.length_c   1.000
_cell.angle_alpha   90.00
_cell.angle_beta   90.00
_cell.angle_gamma   90.00
#
_symmetry.space_group_name_H-M   'P 1'
#
loop_
_entity.id
_entity.type
_entity.pdbx_description
1 polymer ?
#
loop_
_entity_poly.entity_id
_entity_poly.type
_entity_poly.pdbx_seq_one_letter_code
_entity_poly.pdbx_strand_id
1 'polypeptide(L)'
;MKKFDKKMAIESERIKLRELKLSDAEEIYKLLQDKEMVKWTRIPSPYHRKDAINFIKNSKIELKKGSKYTFAIVLKETNKIIGCISLRNVDLKNKNAELGYWLGKNIGDKV
;
A
#
# COMPACT_ATOMS: atom_id res chain seq x y z
N MET A 1 20.03 2.05 -10.33
CA MET A 1 18.88 2.53 -9.56
C MET A 1 19.18 2.45 -8.09
N LYS A 2 18.85 3.49 -7.36
CA LYS A 2 19.06 3.51 -5.91
C LYS A 2 18.03 2.64 -5.21
N LYS A 3 18.41 2.05 -4.07
CA LYS A 3 17.43 1.40 -3.21
C LYS A 3 16.44 2.43 -2.70
N PHE A 4 15.20 2.01 -2.50
CA PHE A 4 14.23 2.88 -1.88
C PHE A 4 14.64 3.15 -0.43
N ASP A 5 14.68 4.43 -0.07
CA ASP A 5 14.91 4.83 1.30
C ASP A 5 13.61 4.59 2.07
N LYS A 6 13.73 4.06 3.29
CA LYS A 6 12.57 3.84 4.17
C LYS A 6 11.78 5.10 4.44
N LYS A 7 12.45 6.24 4.37
CA LYS A 7 11.82 7.54 4.60
C LYS A 7 11.42 8.23 3.31
N MET A 8 11.62 7.56 2.18
CA MET A 8 11.26 8.14 0.90
C MET A 8 9.77 8.37 0.82
N ALA A 9 9.38 9.57 0.47
CA ALA A 9 8.03 9.93 0.12
C ALA A 9 8.02 10.39 -1.32
N ILE A 10 7.11 9.83 -2.12
CA ILE A 10 6.92 10.25 -3.50
C ILE A 10 5.63 11.03 -3.55
N GLU A 11 5.68 12.23 -4.09
CA GLU A 11 4.52 13.12 -4.11
C GLU A 11 4.15 13.56 -5.50
N SER A 12 2.85 13.74 -5.71
CA SER A 12 2.27 14.42 -6.86
C SER A 12 1.38 15.54 -6.32
N GLU A 13 0.62 16.20 -7.20
CA GLU A 13 -0.28 17.27 -6.78
C GLU A 13 -1.36 16.79 -5.81
N ARG A 14 -1.87 15.57 -5.99
CA ARG A 14 -3.01 15.08 -5.23
C ARG A 14 -2.69 13.99 -4.25
N ILE A 15 -1.68 13.19 -4.52
CA ILE A 15 -1.33 12.05 -3.69
C ILE A 15 0.13 12.07 -3.29
N LYS A 16 0.41 11.38 -2.20
CA LYS A 16 1.77 11.07 -1.79
C LYS A 16 1.85 9.60 -1.40
N LEU A 17 3.01 9.01 -1.61
CA LEU A 17 3.30 7.65 -1.19
C LEU A 17 4.22 7.73 0.01
N ARG A 18 3.91 6.99 1.06
CA ARG A 18 4.76 6.93 2.25
C ARG A 18 4.77 5.53 2.82
N GLU A 19 5.72 5.27 3.70
CA GLU A 19 5.78 4.01 4.41
C GLU A 19 4.54 3.80 5.26
N LEU A 20 4.07 2.56 5.35
CA LEU A 20 2.94 2.20 6.20
C LEU A 20 3.31 2.32 7.67
N LYS A 21 2.34 2.72 8.49
CA LYS A 21 2.46 2.81 9.94
C LYS A 21 1.42 1.93 10.59
N LEU A 22 1.69 1.42 11.80
CA LEU A 22 0.70 0.62 12.51
C LEU A 22 -0.60 1.40 12.75
N SER A 23 -0.50 2.73 12.89
CA SER A 23 -1.68 3.58 13.02
C SER A 23 -2.57 3.59 11.79
N ASP A 24 -2.09 3.09 10.64
CA ASP A 24 -2.89 2.97 9.43
C ASP A 24 -3.83 1.78 9.45
N ALA A 25 -3.67 0.86 10.39
CA ALA A 25 -4.40 -0.41 10.41
C ALA A 25 -5.93 -0.22 10.39
N GLU A 26 -6.45 0.74 11.15
CA GLU A 26 -7.90 0.95 11.21
C GLU A 26 -8.46 1.44 9.87
N GLU A 27 -7.77 2.36 9.22
CA GLU A 27 -8.22 2.85 7.90
C GLU A 27 -8.12 1.74 6.84
N ILE A 28 -7.06 0.96 6.86
CA ILE A 28 -6.91 -0.16 5.94
C ILE A 28 -8.03 -1.17 6.17
N TYR A 29 -8.32 -1.48 7.42
CA TYR A 29 -9.42 -2.37 7.77
C TYR A 29 -10.75 -1.87 7.20
N LYS A 30 -11.05 -0.58 7.38
CA LYS A 30 -12.28 0.02 6.87
C LYS A 30 -12.35 -0.02 5.35
N LEU A 31 -11.27 0.31 4.68
CA LEU A 31 -11.21 0.32 3.21
C LEU A 31 -11.42 -1.08 2.63
N LEU A 32 -10.96 -2.11 3.31
CA LEU A 32 -11.03 -3.49 2.82
C LEU A 32 -12.29 -4.24 3.26
N GLN A 33 -13.27 -3.54 3.82
CA GLN A 33 -14.58 -4.12 4.07
C GLN A 33 -15.45 -4.21 2.82
N ASP A 34 -15.04 -3.54 1.74
CA ASP A 34 -15.76 -3.56 0.48
C ASP A 34 -15.61 -4.91 -0.22
N LYS A 35 -16.72 -5.64 -0.34
CA LYS A 35 -16.74 -6.96 -0.97
C LYS A 35 -16.38 -6.93 -2.45
N GLU A 36 -16.69 -5.84 -3.12
CA GLU A 36 -16.35 -5.70 -4.54
C GLU A 36 -14.84 -5.64 -4.75
N MET A 37 -14.14 -4.91 -3.88
CA MET A 37 -12.70 -4.83 -3.93
C MET A 37 -12.04 -6.17 -3.65
N VAL A 38 -12.57 -6.90 -2.67
CA VAL A 38 -12.02 -8.18 -2.23
C VAL A 38 -12.05 -9.23 -3.34
N LYS A 39 -13.04 -9.16 -4.24
CA LYS A 39 -13.13 -10.08 -5.39
C LYS A 39 -11.92 -9.99 -6.32
N TRP A 40 -11.34 -8.81 -6.44
CA TRP A 40 -10.28 -8.54 -7.41
C TRP A 40 -8.89 -8.56 -6.81
N THR A 41 -8.80 -8.80 -5.51
CA THR A 41 -7.53 -8.82 -4.79
C THR A 41 -7.41 -10.13 -4.02
N ARG A 42 -6.17 -10.55 -3.75
CA ARG A 42 -5.92 -11.77 -2.96
C ARG A 42 -5.89 -11.42 -1.47
N ILE A 43 -6.96 -10.79 -1.02
CA ILE A 43 -7.09 -10.35 0.36
C ILE A 43 -8.01 -11.33 1.09
N PRO A 44 -7.70 -11.68 2.37
CA PRO A 44 -8.58 -12.54 3.14
C PRO A 44 -10.01 -12.02 3.21
N SER A 45 -10.99 -12.91 3.12
CA SER A 45 -12.40 -12.54 3.24
C SER A 45 -13.05 -13.52 4.19
N PRO A 46 -13.67 -13.06 5.30
CA PRO A 46 -13.77 -11.66 5.71
C PRO A 46 -12.42 -11.09 6.18
N TYR A 47 -12.26 -9.79 6.01
CA TYR A 47 -11.05 -9.10 6.42
C TYR A 47 -11.20 -8.59 7.85
N HIS A 48 -10.25 -8.91 8.71
CA HIS A 48 -10.29 -8.55 10.12
C HIS A 48 -9.23 -7.49 10.45
N ARG A 49 -9.39 -6.83 11.60
CA ARG A 49 -8.40 -5.84 12.05
C ARG A 49 -7.01 -6.45 12.21
N LYS A 50 -6.93 -7.69 12.70
CA LYS A 50 -5.64 -8.39 12.83
C LYS A 50 -4.97 -8.59 11.48
N ASP A 51 -5.74 -8.73 10.41
CA ASP A 51 -5.19 -8.89 9.07
C ASP A 51 -4.51 -7.61 8.61
N ALA A 52 -5.10 -6.45 8.93
CA ALA A 52 -4.49 -5.15 8.62
C ALA A 52 -3.19 -4.97 9.41
N ILE A 53 -3.18 -5.32 10.67
CA ILE A 53 -1.99 -5.23 11.52
C ILE A 53 -0.88 -6.12 10.97
N ASN A 54 -1.22 -7.37 10.63
CA ASN A 54 -0.26 -8.33 10.08
C ASN A 54 0.28 -7.87 8.73
N PHE A 55 -0.59 -7.32 7.89
CA PHE A 55 -0.19 -6.77 6.59
C PHE A 55 0.87 -5.69 6.76
N ILE A 56 0.64 -4.76 7.70
CA ILE A 56 1.59 -3.67 7.95
C ILE A 56 2.91 -4.20 8.51
N LYS A 57 2.85 -5.11 9.47
CA LYS A 57 4.05 -5.73 10.04
C LYS A 57 4.87 -6.46 8.99
N ASN A 58 4.21 -7.24 8.15
CA ASN A 58 4.87 -7.97 7.07
C ASN A 58 5.48 -7.02 6.05
N SER A 59 4.79 -5.93 5.71
CA SER A 59 5.31 -4.96 4.76
C SER A 59 6.60 -4.31 5.24
N LYS A 60 6.70 -4.08 6.55
CA LYS A 60 7.93 -3.52 7.14
C LYS A 60 9.09 -4.51 7.09
N ILE A 61 8.81 -5.77 7.36
CA ILE A 61 9.82 -6.83 7.28
C ILE A 61 10.30 -6.98 5.83
N GLU A 62 9.39 -7.00 4.88
CA GLU A 62 9.70 -7.14 3.47
C GLU A 62 10.49 -5.95 2.94
N LEU A 63 10.14 -4.74 3.37
CA LEU A 63 10.87 -3.53 3.01
C LEU A 63 12.32 -3.60 3.52
N LYS A 64 12.49 -4.01 4.76
CA LYS A 64 13.82 -4.13 5.37
C LYS A 64 14.67 -5.17 4.64
N LYS A 65 14.06 -6.28 4.22
CA LYS A 65 14.75 -7.33 3.46
C LYS A 65 14.98 -6.98 2.00
N GLY A 66 14.28 -5.97 1.49
CA GLY A 66 14.32 -5.62 0.08
C GLY A 66 13.58 -6.57 -0.83
N SER A 67 12.69 -7.40 -0.28
CA SER A 67 11.94 -8.37 -1.07
C SER A 67 10.66 -7.78 -1.69
N LYS A 68 10.09 -6.78 -1.04
CA LYS A 68 8.88 -6.13 -1.52
C LYS A 68 8.80 -4.73 -0.89
N TYR A 69 8.39 -3.76 -1.68
CA TYR A 69 8.27 -2.38 -1.24
C TYR A 69 6.80 -1.98 -1.28
N THR A 70 6.17 -1.82 -0.12
CA THR A 70 4.76 -1.45 -0.02
C THR A 70 4.63 -0.09 0.62
N PHE A 71 3.87 0.80 -0.04
CA PHE A 71 3.66 2.16 0.41
C PHE A 71 2.16 2.45 0.54
N ALA A 72 1.83 3.30 1.50
CA ALA A 72 0.49 3.85 1.61
C ALA A 72 0.29 4.92 0.54
N ILE A 73 -0.86 4.88 -0.11
CA ILE A 73 -1.28 5.95 -1.01
C ILE A 73 -2.15 6.90 -0.17
N VAL A 74 -1.71 8.13 -0.02
CA VAL A 74 -2.37 9.12 0.82
C VAL A 74 -2.90 10.27 -0.04
N LEU A 75 -4.16 10.63 0.16
CA LEU A 75 -4.76 11.78 -0.50
C LEU A 75 -4.35 13.04 0.27
N LYS A 76 -3.66 13.96 -0.40
CA LYS A 76 -3.13 15.17 0.25
C LYS A 76 -4.22 16.06 0.84
N GLU A 77 -5.35 16.15 0.14
CA GLU A 77 -6.46 16.99 0.56
C GLU A 77 -6.95 16.66 1.98
N THR A 78 -7.04 15.38 2.29
CA THR A 78 -7.56 14.91 3.59
C THR A 78 -6.47 14.32 4.48
N ASN A 79 -5.28 14.09 3.94
CA ASN A 79 -4.19 13.40 4.62
C ASN A 79 -4.58 11.98 5.08
N LYS A 80 -5.52 11.37 4.36
CA LYS A 80 -5.99 10.01 4.68
C LYS A 80 -5.43 8.99 3.71
N ILE A 81 -5.14 7.81 4.22
CA ILE A 81 -4.76 6.68 3.38
C ILE A 81 -5.98 6.24 2.56
N ILE A 82 -5.78 6.07 1.26
CA ILE A 82 -6.85 5.67 0.33
C ILE A 82 -6.55 4.35 -0.37
N GLY A 83 -5.38 3.80 -0.17
CA GLY A 83 -4.99 2.53 -0.78
C GLY A 83 -3.55 2.22 -0.52
N CYS A 84 -3.06 1.22 -1.20
CA CYS A 84 -1.66 0.79 -1.11
C CYS A 84 -1.13 0.45 -2.49
N ILE A 85 0.17 0.64 -2.67
CA ILE A 85 0.89 0.25 -3.88
C ILE A 85 2.12 -0.52 -3.46
N SER A 86 2.45 -1.57 -4.21
CA SER A 86 3.64 -2.36 -3.92
C SER A 86 4.43 -2.70 -5.16
N LEU A 87 5.74 -2.76 -4.99
CA LEU A 87 6.69 -3.23 -5.98
C LEU A 87 7.31 -4.51 -5.43
N ARG A 88 7.25 -5.58 -6.20
CA ARG A 88 7.87 -6.86 -5.83
C ARG A 88 8.73 -7.36 -6.97
N ASN A 89 9.59 -8.32 -6.66
CA ASN A 89 10.48 -8.91 -7.66
C ASN A 89 11.28 -7.85 -8.39
N VAL A 90 11.77 -6.85 -7.64
CA VAL A 90 12.57 -5.76 -8.21
C VAL A 90 13.89 -6.33 -8.69
N ASP A 91 14.12 -6.21 -10.00
CA ASP A 91 15.35 -6.64 -10.64
C ASP A 91 16.08 -5.41 -11.17
N LEU A 92 17.06 -4.95 -10.42
CA LEU A 92 17.80 -3.74 -10.77
C LEU A 92 18.66 -3.94 -12.02
N LYS A 93 19.13 -5.17 -12.24
CA LYS A 93 19.95 -5.50 -13.41
C LYS A 93 19.17 -5.38 -14.69
N ASN A 94 17.96 -5.91 -14.72
CA ASN A 94 17.09 -5.90 -15.88
C ASN A 94 16.08 -4.74 -15.87
N LYS A 95 16.14 -3.90 -14.83
CA LYS A 95 15.29 -2.70 -14.69
C LYS A 95 13.81 -3.01 -14.75
N ASN A 96 13.37 -4.09 -14.10
CA ASN A 96 11.96 -4.43 -14.05
C ASN A 96 11.49 -4.76 -12.65
N ALA A 97 10.18 -4.76 -12.47
CA ALA A 97 9.53 -5.08 -11.21
C ALA A 97 8.06 -5.36 -11.48
N GLU A 98 7.44 -6.11 -10.57
CA GLU A 98 5.98 -6.28 -10.60
C GLU A 98 5.34 -5.18 -9.75
N LEU A 99 4.33 -4.54 -10.32
CA LEU A 99 3.58 -3.49 -9.65
C LEU A 99 2.18 -3.99 -9.32
N GLY A 100 1.76 -3.81 -8.07
CA GLY A 100 0.40 -4.08 -7.65
C GLY A 100 -0.13 -2.91 -6.84
N TYR A 101 -1.43 -2.63 -6.95
CA TYR A 101 -2.03 -1.59 -6.13
C TYR A 101 -3.52 -1.86 -5.93
N TRP A 102 -4.08 -1.23 -4.90
CA TRP A 102 -5.51 -1.18 -4.71
C TRP A 102 -5.90 0.19 -4.14
N LEU A 103 -7.11 0.62 -4.47
CA LEU A 103 -7.68 1.87 -3.97
C LEU A 103 -9.04 1.55 -3.34
N GLY A 104 -9.43 2.33 -2.34
CA GLY A 104 -10.73 2.21 -1.71
C GLY A 104 -11.85 2.54 -2.69
N LYS A 105 -13.06 2.11 -2.34
CA LYS A 105 -14.25 2.33 -3.15
C LYS A 105 -14.47 3.81 -3.43
N ASN A 106 -14.80 4.15 -4.68
CA ASN A 106 -15.10 5.51 -5.14
C ASN A 106 -13.92 6.48 -5.05
N ILE A 107 -12.74 6.01 -4.70
CA ILE A 107 -11.57 6.87 -4.59
C ILE A 107 -10.97 7.16 -5.97
N GLY A 108 -11.03 6.19 -6.87
CA GLY A 108 -10.47 6.33 -8.21
C GLY A 108 -10.99 7.55 -8.97
N ASP A 109 -12.23 7.93 -8.75
CA ASP A 109 -12.85 9.10 -9.38
C ASP A 109 -12.31 10.42 -8.86
N LYS A 110 -11.62 10.41 -7.72
CA LYS A 110 -11.14 11.62 -7.04
C LYS A 110 -9.64 11.85 -7.24
N VAL A 111 -8.97 10.90 -7.83
CA VAL A 111 -7.50 10.93 -7.95
C VAL A 111 -7.03 11.33 -9.38
#